data_44cb0e10a179c3cb6cb7d40e1f5d2730
#
_entry.id   44cb0e10a179c3cb6cb7d40e1f5d2730
#
_cell.length_a   1.000
_cell.length_b   1.000
_cell.length_c   1.000
_cell.angle_alpha   90.00
_cell.angle_beta   90.00
_cell.angle_gamma   90.00
#
_symmetry.space_group_name_H-M   'P 1'
#
loop_
_entity.id
_entity.type
_entity.pdbx_description
1 polymer ?
#
loop_
_entity_poly.entity_id
_entity_poly.type
_entity_poly.pdbx_seq_one_letter_code
_entity_poly.pdbx_strand_id
1 'polypeptide(L)'
;MMLDLTGHPLYIKRVKGTPPTMRKIETQMIAAINASKDWQSGNTSVHFDSETGVSVVRLHGNKIAEVTDNDMTIFDGGWQTTTTKSRLNALCSEFCTTGEGVYQTDFVWYVRKFIGQVGQNKYFRLDDFENGYCFA
;
A
#
# COMPACT_ATOMS: atom_id res chain seq x y z
N MET A 1 -10.87 24.60 -4.92
CA MET A 1 -11.39 24.35 -4.71
C MET A 1 -11.65 23.76 -4.80
N MET A 2 -11.12 23.57 -4.63
CA MET A 2 -11.46 23.03 -4.35
C MET A 2 -11.87 22.38 -4.50
N LEU A 3 -11.54 22.23 -4.62
CA LEU A 3 -11.98 21.61 -4.52
C LEU A 3 -11.92 20.96 -5.06
N ASP A 4 -11.65 20.74 -5.37
CA ASP A 4 -11.76 20.24 -5.58
C ASP A 4 -11.82 19.79 -6.25
N LEU A 5 -11.37 19.68 -6.51
CA LEU A 5 -11.76 19.54 -6.95
C LEU A 5 -12.45 18.92 -7.10
N THR A 6 -12.74 18.67 -6.97
CA THR A 6 -13.49 18.32 -6.85
C THR A 6 -14.11 18.15 -6.48
N GLY A 7 -14.18 18.55 -6.30
CA GLY A 7 -14.70 18.73 -5.54
C GLY A 7 -14.89 18.47 -5.10
N HIS A 8 -14.86 18.68 -4.83
CA HIS A 8 -14.81 18.57 -4.10
C HIS A 8 -14.53 18.76 -3.68
N PRO A 9 -14.49 19.05 -3.69
CA PRO A 9 -14.03 19.54 -2.96
C PRO A 9 -13.60 19.39 -2.61
N LEU A 10 -13.15 19.58 -2.40
CA LEU A 10 -12.82 19.46 -1.86
C LEU A 10 -12.72 19.12 -1.43
N TYR A 11 -12.42 19.06 -1.12
CA TYR A 11 -12.36 18.73 -0.45
C TYR A 11 -12.16 18.44 -0.12
N ILE A 12 -12.02 18.34 0.08
CA ILE A 12 -11.62 18.25 0.60
C ILE A 12 -11.27 17.83 0.70
N LYS A 13 -11.07 17.55 1.00
CA LYS A 13 -10.57 17.37 1.20
C LYS A 13 -9.99 16.78 1.27
N ARG A 14 -9.97 16.41 1.17
CA ARG A 14 -9.27 15.71 1.49
C ARG A 14 -8.28 15.72 1.79
N VAL A 15 -8.74 15.42 2.43
CA VAL A 15 -7.49 15.54 2.96
C VAL A 15 -6.52 14.64 2.36
N LYS A 16 -5.50 15.18 2.07
CA LYS A 16 -4.47 14.40 1.53
C LYS A 16 -3.51 14.03 2.61
N GLY A 17 -2.73 13.06 2.38
CA GLY A 17 -1.72 12.70 3.31
C GLY A 17 -2.08 11.47 4.09
N THR A 18 -1.61 11.38 5.31
CA THR A 18 -1.72 10.17 6.12
C THR A 18 -3.16 9.87 6.47
N PRO A 19 -3.68 8.70 6.10
CA PRO A 19 -4.99 8.27 6.58
C PRO A 19 -5.02 8.21 8.08
N PRO A 20 -6.18 8.47 8.74
CA PRO A 20 -6.26 8.42 10.18
C PRO A 20 -5.85 7.09 10.79
N THR A 21 -5.99 5.99 10.03
CA THR A 21 -5.68 4.66 10.53
C THR A 21 -4.23 4.26 10.31
N MET A 22 -3.43 5.08 9.59
CA MET A 22 -2.03 4.74 9.36
C MET A 22 -1.21 4.94 10.62
N ARG A 23 -0.44 3.93 10.99
CA ARG A 23 0.39 3.96 12.19
C ARG A 23 1.67 4.72 11.93
N LYS A 24 2.26 5.24 13.01
CA LYS A 24 3.51 5.99 12.91
C LYS A 24 4.62 5.17 12.26
N ILE A 25 4.75 3.90 12.63
CA ILE A 25 5.76 3.03 12.04
C ILE A 25 5.55 2.88 10.54
N GLU A 26 4.31 2.90 10.07
CA GLU A 26 3.99 2.81 8.65
C GLU A 26 4.36 4.08 7.90
N THR A 27 4.17 5.24 8.52
CA THR A 27 4.63 6.50 7.96
C THR A 27 6.16 6.52 7.81
N GLN A 28 6.87 5.99 8.81
CA GLN A 28 8.33 5.90 8.76
C GLN A 28 8.80 4.92 7.69
N MET A 29 8.11 3.79 7.56
CA MET A 29 8.38 2.79 6.53
C MET A 29 8.28 3.40 5.14
N ILE A 30 7.19 4.12 4.89
CA ILE A 30 6.96 4.77 3.60
C ILE A 30 8.03 5.84 3.33
N ALA A 31 8.40 6.61 4.34
CA ALA A 31 9.45 7.63 4.20
C ALA A 31 10.78 6.99 3.80
N ALA A 32 11.11 5.83 4.36
CA ALA A 32 12.33 5.13 4.02
C ALA A 32 12.32 4.65 2.56
N ILE A 33 11.18 4.12 2.10
CA ILE A 33 11.04 3.68 0.72
C ILE A 33 11.20 4.86 -0.23
N ASN A 34 10.52 5.96 0.06
CA ASN A 34 10.60 7.15 -0.79
C ASN A 34 12.01 7.75 -0.83
N ALA A 35 12.78 7.58 0.23
CA ALA A 35 14.15 8.07 0.29
C ALA A 35 15.17 7.06 -0.23
N SER A 36 14.73 5.87 -0.65
CA SER A 36 15.60 4.78 -1.10
C SER A 36 16.65 4.44 -0.06
N LYS A 37 16.19 4.25 1.19
CA LYS A 37 17.06 4.01 2.34
C LYS A 37 16.71 2.72 3.03
N ASP A 38 17.72 2.13 3.67
CA ASP A 38 17.50 1.06 4.64
C ASP A 38 16.97 1.65 5.93
N TRP A 39 16.06 0.92 6.56
CA TRP A 39 15.42 1.37 7.78
C TRP A 39 14.86 0.16 8.54
N GLN A 40 14.86 0.24 9.84
CA GLN A 40 14.23 -0.79 10.67
C GLN A 40 13.72 -0.16 11.95
N SER A 41 12.54 -0.58 12.36
CA SER A 41 11.98 -0.21 13.66
C SER A 41 11.07 -1.35 14.10
N GLY A 42 11.33 -1.86 15.31
CA GLY A 42 10.54 -2.95 15.85
C GLY A 42 10.52 -4.15 14.91
N ASN A 43 9.33 -4.54 14.50
CA ASN A 43 9.13 -5.72 13.68
C ASN A 43 9.16 -5.45 12.17
N THR A 44 9.39 -4.21 11.75
CA THR A 44 9.26 -3.82 10.35
C THR A 44 10.58 -3.28 9.82
N SER A 45 10.95 -3.67 8.61
CA SER A 45 12.20 -3.20 7.99
C SER A 45 12.00 -2.92 6.51
N VAL A 46 12.86 -2.03 5.99
CA VAL A 46 12.98 -1.72 4.57
C VAL A 46 14.43 -1.86 4.19
N HIS A 47 14.69 -2.61 3.12
CA HIS A 47 16.03 -2.71 2.55
C HIS A 47 15.97 -2.28 1.10
N PHE A 48 16.77 -1.28 0.74
CA PHE A 48 16.86 -0.80 -0.64
C PHE A 48 18.04 -1.45 -1.34
N ASP A 49 17.76 -2.12 -2.46
CA ASP A 49 18.79 -2.71 -3.30
C ASP A 49 19.10 -1.74 -4.43
N SER A 50 20.27 -1.10 -4.36
CA SER A 50 20.64 -0.08 -5.34
C SER A 50 20.93 -0.65 -6.72
N GLU A 51 21.20 -1.96 -6.82
CA GLU A 51 21.47 -2.58 -8.11
C GLU A 51 20.18 -2.83 -8.89
N THR A 52 19.11 -3.15 -8.20
CA THR A 52 17.82 -3.45 -8.84
C THR A 52 16.81 -2.32 -8.73
N GLY A 53 17.03 -1.39 -7.80
CA GLY A 53 16.08 -0.31 -7.54
C GLY A 53 14.86 -0.77 -6.75
N VAL A 54 14.93 -1.92 -6.10
CA VAL A 54 13.82 -2.50 -5.36
C VAL A 54 13.97 -2.23 -3.88
N SER A 55 12.90 -1.73 -3.24
CA SER A 55 12.81 -1.67 -1.78
C SER A 55 12.04 -2.90 -1.30
N VAL A 56 12.67 -3.70 -0.45
CA VAL A 56 12.06 -4.91 0.10
C VAL A 56 11.58 -4.61 1.51
N VAL A 57 10.30 -4.85 1.75
CA VAL A 57 9.68 -4.62 3.06
C VAL A 57 9.49 -5.97 3.75
N ARG A 58 9.91 -6.05 5.01
CA ARG A 58 9.76 -7.26 5.82
C ARG A 58 9.05 -6.96 7.11
N LEU A 59 8.25 -7.93 7.54
CA LEU A 59 7.58 -7.91 8.83
C LEU A 59 8.01 -9.18 9.58
N HIS A 60 8.57 -9.02 10.77
CA HIS A 60 9.16 -10.13 11.53
C HIS A 60 10.18 -10.93 10.69
N GLY A 61 10.93 -10.22 9.83
CA GLY A 61 11.93 -10.85 8.98
C GLY A 61 11.40 -11.50 7.73
N ASN A 62 10.06 -11.52 7.52
CA ASN A 62 9.44 -12.15 6.36
C ASN A 62 9.03 -11.09 5.35
N LYS A 63 9.34 -11.33 4.08
CA LYS A 63 9.03 -10.38 3.01
C LYS A 63 7.52 -10.23 2.86
N ILE A 64 7.04 -8.98 2.85
CA ILE A 64 5.64 -8.68 2.59
C ILE A 64 5.45 -7.79 1.36
N ALA A 65 6.50 -7.11 0.89
CA ALA A 65 6.37 -6.30 -0.32
C ALA A 65 7.71 -6.06 -0.99
N GLU A 66 7.62 -5.85 -2.31
CA GLU A 66 8.73 -5.34 -3.12
C GLU A 66 8.21 -4.13 -3.86
N VAL A 67 8.83 -2.98 -3.65
CA VAL A 67 8.38 -1.71 -4.23
C VAL A 67 9.43 -1.20 -5.19
N THR A 68 9.03 -0.91 -6.42
CA THR A 68 9.87 -0.27 -7.42
C THR A 68 9.27 1.06 -7.83
N ASP A 69 9.92 1.78 -8.74
CA ASP A 69 9.37 3.03 -9.26
C ASP A 69 8.10 2.81 -10.08
N ASN A 70 7.86 1.60 -10.55
CA ASN A 70 6.78 1.33 -11.49
C ASN A 70 5.69 0.41 -10.95
N ASP A 71 6.00 -0.37 -9.93
CA ASP A 71 5.04 -1.36 -9.44
C ASP A 71 5.30 -1.73 -7.99
N MET A 72 4.39 -2.49 -7.43
CA MET A 72 4.54 -3.06 -6.09
C MET A 72 3.98 -4.46 -6.10
N THR A 73 4.77 -5.40 -5.58
CA THR A 73 4.37 -6.81 -5.44
C THR A 73 4.21 -7.11 -3.96
N ILE A 74 3.15 -7.81 -3.58
CA ILE A 74 2.83 -8.05 -2.18
C ILE A 74 2.78 -9.53 -1.83
N PHE A 75 3.04 -9.81 -0.55
CA PHE A 75 3.08 -11.15 0.02
C PHE A 75 2.51 -11.10 1.43
N ASP A 76 2.05 -12.23 1.96
CA ASP A 76 1.54 -12.26 3.33
C ASP A 76 2.62 -12.55 4.38
N GLY A 77 3.83 -12.85 3.95
CA GLY A 77 4.92 -13.18 4.88
C GLY A 77 4.74 -14.50 5.59
N GLY A 78 3.83 -15.33 5.12
CA GLY A 78 3.51 -16.60 5.74
C GLY A 78 2.36 -16.55 6.75
N TRP A 79 1.89 -15.35 7.10
CA TRP A 79 0.83 -15.16 8.11
C TRP A 79 -0.11 -14.05 7.66
N GLN A 80 -1.40 -14.37 7.60
CA GLN A 80 -2.42 -13.36 7.25
C GLN A 80 -2.95 -12.72 8.53
N THR A 81 -2.19 -11.76 9.06
CA THR A 81 -2.52 -11.09 10.32
C THR A 81 -3.03 -9.67 10.08
N THR A 82 -3.67 -9.10 11.10
CA THR A 82 -4.12 -7.71 11.07
C THR A 82 -2.92 -6.77 10.84
N THR A 83 -1.78 -7.05 11.47
CA THR A 83 -0.58 -6.21 11.30
C THR A 83 -0.07 -6.27 9.87
N THR A 84 0.01 -7.47 9.26
CA THR A 84 0.41 -7.60 7.87
C THR A 84 -0.51 -6.80 6.97
N LYS A 85 -1.82 -6.95 7.15
CA LYS A 85 -2.80 -6.24 6.33
C LYS A 85 -2.67 -4.73 6.51
N SER A 86 -2.43 -4.26 7.73
CA SER A 86 -2.24 -2.84 7.99
C SER A 86 -1.02 -2.29 7.24
N ARG A 87 0.10 -3.02 7.27
CA ARG A 87 1.31 -2.60 6.53
C ARG A 87 1.05 -2.57 5.02
N LEU A 88 0.39 -3.60 4.49
CA LEU A 88 0.10 -3.67 3.07
C LEU A 88 -0.83 -2.54 2.62
N ASN A 89 -1.84 -2.23 3.43
CA ASN A 89 -2.76 -1.13 3.08
C ASN A 89 -2.09 0.24 3.19
N ALA A 90 -1.15 0.42 4.12
CA ALA A 90 -0.36 1.64 4.16
C ALA A 90 0.46 1.81 2.87
N LEU A 91 1.08 0.72 2.41
CA LEU A 91 1.84 0.74 1.16
C LEU A 91 0.94 1.03 -0.04
N CYS A 92 -0.24 0.43 -0.09
CA CYS A 92 -1.19 0.69 -1.16
C CYS A 92 -1.67 2.15 -1.16
N SER A 93 -1.86 2.74 0.03
CA SER A 93 -2.24 4.15 0.13
C SER A 93 -1.22 5.07 -0.52
N GLU A 94 0.05 4.72 -0.44
CA GLU A 94 1.12 5.56 -0.96
C GLU A 94 1.45 5.23 -2.41
N PHE A 95 1.52 3.96 -2.77
CA PHE A 95 2.14 3.54 -4.02
C PHE A 95 1.16 3.01 -5.07
N CYS A 96 -0.10 2.85 -4.71
CA CYS A 96 -1.11 2.31 -5.62
C CYS A 96 -2.17 3.36 -5.94
N THR A 97 -3.07 3.01 -6.85
CA THR A 97 -4.20 3.88 -7.17
C THR A 97 -5.12 3.97 -5.96
N THR A 98 -5.65 5.16 -5.69
CA THR A 98 -6.56 5.38 -4.58
C THR A 98 -7.71 4.38 -4.62
N GLY A 99 -7.90 3.67 -3.52
CA GLY A 99 -8.94 2.66 -3.39
C GLY A 99 -8.43 1.24 -3.54
N GLU A 100 -7.21 1.05 -4.06
CA GLU A 100 -6.60 -0.27 -4.10
C GLU A 100 -6.12 -0.66 -2.72
N GLY A 101 -6.18 -1.95 -2.41
CA GLY A 101 -5.72 -2.44 -1.13
C GLY A 101 -6.06 -3.90 -0.90
N VAL A 102 -5.80 -4.35 0.33
CA VAL A 102 -6.07 -5.70 0.78
C VAL A 102 -7.27 -5.68 1.71
N TYR A 103 -8.23 -6.52 1.44
CA TYR A 103 -9.48 -6.60 2.20
C TYR A 103 -9.73 -8.00 2.69
N GLN A 104 -10.45 -8.11 3.78
CA GLN A 104 -10.79 -9.39 4.36
C GLN A 104 -12.31 -9.46 4.54
N THR A 105 -12.90 -10.58 4.11
CA THR A 105 -14.29 -10.88 4.39
C THR A 105 -14.41 -12.38 4.60
N ASP A 106 -15.19 -12.79 5.61
CA ASP A 106 -15.36 -14.20 5.99
C ASP A 106 -14.00 -14.91 6.14
N PHE A 107 -13.02 -14.21 6.77
CA PHE A 107 -11.69 -14.74 7.05
C PHE A 107 -10.84 -14.99 5.80
N VAL A 108 -11.27 -14.52 4.62
CA VAL A 108 -10.55 -14.69 3.37
C VAL A 108 -10.03 -13.32 2.92
N TRP A 109 -8.76 -13.29 2.48
CA TRP A 109 -8.14 -12.08 1.97
C TRP A 109 -8.38 -11.94 0.47
N TYR A 110 -8.69 -10.71 0.06
CA TYR A 110 -8.88 -10.30 -1.32
C TYR A 110 -8.07 -9.05 -1.60
N VAL A 111 -7.76 -8.85 -2.89
CA VAL A 111 -7.13 -7.62 -3.35
C VAL A 111 -8.17 -6.82 -4.13
N ARG A 112 -8.30 -5.54 -3.79
CA ARG A 112 -9.16 -4.63 -4.54
C ARG A 112 -8.32 -3.91 -5.58
N LYS A 113 -8.60 -4.17 -6.84
CA LYS A 113 -7.83 -3.69 -7.97
C LYS A 113 -8.64 -2.69 -8.78
N PHE A 114 -8.06 -1.50 -9.03
CA PHE A 114 -8.67 -0.49 -9.88
C PHE A 114 -8.66 -0.98 -11.32
N ILE A 115 -9.83 -0.95 -11.99
CA ILE A 115 -9.95 -1.42 -13.35
C ILE A 115 -10.43 -0.35 -14.32
N GLY A 116 -10.79 0.83 -13.85
CA GLY A 116 -11.16 1.90 -14.76
C GLY A 116 -12.02 2.95 -14.11
N GLN A 117 -12.24 4.03 -14.85
CA GLN A 117 -13.04 5.14 -14.38
C GLN A 117 -13.88 5.68 -15.55
N VAL A 118 -15.15 5.95 -15.28
CA VAL A 118 -16.04 6.58 -16.23
C VAL A 118 -16.63 7.81 -15.55
N GLY A 119 -16.29 9.00 -16.06
CA GLY A 119 -16.66 10.23 -15.38
C GLY A 119 -16.03 10.27 -14.00
N GLN A 120 -16.86 10.39 -12.96
CA GLN A 120 -16.40 10.40 -11.58
C GLN A 120 -16.50 9.04 -10.90
N ASN A 121 -17.00 8.03 -11.61
CA ASN A 121 -17.20 6.70 -11.05
C ASN A 121 -15.97 5.85 -11.29
N LYS A 122 -15.40 5.33 -10.21
CA LYS A 122 -14.27 4.41 -10.24
C LYS A 122 -14.77 3.00 -10.08
N TYR A 123 -14.19 2.10 -10.82
CA TYR A 123 -14.60 0.70 -10.81
C TYR A 123 -13.43 -0.15 -10.35
N PHE A 124 -13.74 -1.14 -9.53
CA PHE A 124 -12.74 -2.02 -8.94
C PHE A 124 -13.17 -3.47 -9.12
N ARG A 125 -12.18 -4.34 -9.13
CA ARG A 125 -12.38 -5.78 -9.15
C ARG A 125 -11.81 -6.35 -7.86
N LEU A 126 -12.48 -7.36 -7.29
CA LEU A 126 -11.93 -8.12 -6.18
C LEU A 126 -11.25 -9.35 -6.76
N ASP A 127 -9.94 -9.45 -6.54
CA ASP A 127 -9.15 -10.61 -6.90
C ASP A 127 -8.80 -11.38 -5.64
N ASP A 128 -8.60 -12.69 -5.77
CA ASP A 128 -8.08 -13.46 -4.65
C ASP A 128 -6.68 -12.97 -4.30
N PHE A 129 -6.38 -12.89 -3.00
CA PHE A 129 -5.03 -12.59 -2.57
C PHE A 129 -4.13 -13.78 -2.87
N GLU A 130 -3.00 -13.52 -3.52
CA GLU A 130 -1.96 -14.51 -3.76
C GLU A 130 -0.62 -13.87 -3.48
N ASN A 131 0.31 -14.67 -2.93
CA ASN A 131 1.69 -14.21 -2.76
C ASN A 131 2.28 -13.91 -4.13
N GLY A 132 2.87 -12.71 -4.26
CA GLY A 132 3.37 -12.25 -5.54
C GLY A 132 2.35 -11.45 -6.35
N TYR A 133 1.22 -11.08 -5.76
CA TYR A 133 0.26 -10.21 -6.45
C TYR A 133 0.91 -8.88 -6.76
N CYS A 134 0.82 -8.43 -8.01
CA CYS A 134 1.50 -7.22 -8.47
C CYS A 134 0.49 -6.13 -8.82
N PHE A 135 0.71 -4.96 -8.24
CA PHE A 135 0.04 -3.73 -8.65
C PHE A 135 0.99 -3.00 -9.62
N ALA A 136 0.60 -2.93 -10.86
CA ALA A 136 1.43 -2.31 -11.89
C ALA A 136 0.83 -0.99 -12.37
#